data_511d412f2ad99f38e570260e7c554aae
#
_entry.id   511d412f2ad99f38e570260e7c554aae
#
_cell.length_a   1.000
_cell.length_b   1.000
_cell.length_c   1.000
_cell.angle_alpha   90.00
_cell.angle_beta   90.00
_cell.angle_gamma   90.00
#
_symmetry.space_group_name_H-M   'P 1'
#
loop_
_entity.id
_entity.type
_entity.pdbx_description
1 polymer ?
#
loop_
_entity_poly.entity_id
_entity_poly.type
_entity_poly.pdbx_seq_one_letter_code
_entity_poly.pdbx_strand_id
1 'polypeptide(L)'
;LIIPSMSNDDLFDILSQMLYILKDGHVNLSSASRISYYDAWYQGYPWNYREDILYNYYLGSANSGYRTSAGLKYKIFDNNIGYIRYESFSAGVGDGNLDEVLYYLQICNGLIIDVRDNGGGNLTNSSRIAARFTDKLALTGYIQHKTGPGHNDFSTPKAVWLEPSLDRVRWQKQAVVLTNRRSFSATNDFVNRMKILPKVTIIGDKTGGGSGLPFSSELPNGWSVRFSASPMYDANMQHLEFGIDPDIKVNMTSEDMPVSYTHLRAHETSLH
;
A
#
# COMPACT_ATOMS: atom_id res chain seq x y z
N LEU A 1 -10.86 -27.60 22.35
CA LEU A 1 -11.27 -27.25 23.72
C LEU A 1 -10.05 -26.83 24.51
N ILE A 2 -10.05 -25.66 25.14
CA ILE A 2 -8.96 -25.18 26.01
C ILE A 2 -9.18 -25.81 27.40
N ILE A 3 -8.13 -26.45 27.94
CA ILE A 3 -8.14 -27.07 29.27
C ILE A 3 -6.96 -26.56 30.13
N PRO A 4 -7.07 -26.56 31.48
CA PRO A 4 -6.03 -25.99 32.34
C PRO A 4 -4.65 -26.64 32.26
N SER A 5 -4.57 -27.91 31.82
CA SER A 5 -3.31 -28.65 31.67
C SER A 5 -2.67 -28.54 30.28
N MET A 6 -3.23 -27.69 29.41
CA MET A 6 -2.72 -27.48 28.05
C MET A 6 -1.33 -26.82 28.06
N SER A 7 -0.43 -27.29 27.19
CA SER A 7 0.86 -26.63 26.98
C SER A 7 0.69 -25.25 26.33
N ASN A 8 1.67 -24.36 26.51
CA ASN A 8 1.68 -23.06 25.85
C ASN A 8 1.69 -23.19 24.31
N ASP A 9 2.36 -24.21 23.78
CA ASP A 9 2.39 -24.45 22.33
C ASP A 9 1.04 -24.86 21.79
N ASP A 10 0.35 -25.79 22.46
CA ASP A 10 -1.01 -26.21 22.06
C ASP A 10 -1.99 -25.05 22.16
N LEU A 11 -1.88 -24.24 23.23
CA LEU A 11 -2.72 -23.05 23.39
C LEU A 11 -2.47 -22.04 22.28
N PHE A 12 -1.19 -21.79 21.92
CA PHE A 12 -0.85 -20.90 20.83
C PHE A 12 -1.44 -21.38 19.50
N ASP A 13 -1.36 -22.67 19.20
CA ASP A 13 -1.87 -23.25 17.96
C ASP A 13 -3.40 -23.14 17.86
N ILE A 14 -4.11 -23.41 18.95
CA ILE A 14 -5.58 -23.27 18.99
C ILE A 14 -6.00 -21.80 18.78
N LEU A 15 -5.37 -20.88 19.51
CA LEU A 15 -5.69 -19.44 19.36
C LEU A 15 -5.34 -18.93 17.98
N SER A 16 -4.21 -19.36 17.40
CA SER A 16 -3.81 -19.01 16.04
C SER A 16 -4.83 -19.49 15.01
N GLN A 17 -5.30 -20.73 15.11
CA GLN A 17 -6.32 -21.28 14.23
C GLN A 17 -7.65 -20.52 14.36
N MET A 18 -8.05 -20.15 15.57
CA MET A 18 -9.25 -19.35 15.82
C MET A 18 -9.14 -17.96 15.16
N LEU A 19 -7.99 -17.30 15.27
CA LEU A 19 -7.75 -16.00 14.68
C LEU A 19 -7.64 -16.05 13.15
N TYR A 20 -7.11 -17.14 12.60
CA TYR A 20 -6.99 -17.36 11.16
C TYR A 20 -8.34 -17.37 10.43
N ILE A 21 -9.42 -17.75 11.13
CA ILE A 21 -10.80 -17.74 10.60
C ILE A 21 -11.27 -16.33 10.23
N LEU A 22 -10.71 -15.28 10.87
CA LEU A 22 -11.04 -13.88 10.59
C LEU A 22 -10.56 -13.40 9.22
N LYS A 23 -9.60 -14.10 8.60
CA LYS A 23 -9.07 -13.81 7.26
C LYS A 23 -8.57 -12.36 7.08
N ASP A 24 -8.05 -11.77 8.14
CA ASP A 24 -7.55 -10.41 8.18
C ASP A 24 -6.02 -10.42 8.35
N GLY A 25 -5.29 -9.84 7.39
CA GLY A 25 -3.83 -9.81 7.39
C GLY A 25 -3.21 -8.99 8.53
N HIS A 26 -3.99 -8.14 9.22
CA HIS A 26 -3.54 -7.43 10.41
C HIS A 26 -3.74 -8.20 11.71
N VAL A 27 -4.54 -9.28 11.70
CA VAL A 27 -4.77 -10.09 12.90
C VAL A 27 -3.56 -10.98 13.15
N ASN A 28 -2.93 -10.80 14.29
CA ASN A 28 -1.75 -11.57 14.71
C ASN A 28 -1.87 -12.00 16.17
N LEU A 29 -1.25 -13.12 16.50
CA LEU A 29 -0.93 -13.53 17.86
C LEU A 29 0.58 -13.63 17.98
N SER A 30 1.16 -13.00 18.99
CA SER A 30 2.61 -13.01 19.27
C SER A 30 2.87 -13.50 20.68
N SER A 31 3.80 -14.43 20.82
CA SER A 31 4.44 -14.84 22.07
C SER A 31 5.91 -14.42 22.07
N ALA A 32 6.67 -14.78 23.10
CA ALA A 32 8.10 -14.52 23.16
C ALA A 32 8.90 -15.21 22.03
N SER A 33 8.40 -16.31 21.48
CA SER A 33 9.13 -17.16 20.51
C SER A 33 8.38 -17.38 19.20
N ARG A 34 7.10 -17.02 19.12
CA ARG A 34 6.24 -17.36 17.97
C ARG A 34 5.35 -16.18 17.60
N ILE A 35 5.08 -16.06 16.30
CA ILE A 35 4.06 -15.16 15.76
C ILE A 35 3.19 -15.93 14.76
N SER A 36 1.88 -15.71 14.81
CA SER A 36 0.95 -16.20 13.79
C SER A 36 0.24 -15.03 13.11
N TYR A 37 -0.06 -15.17 11.82
CA TYR A 37 -0.80 -14.19 11.04
C TYR A 37 -1.50 -14.87 9.86
N TYR A 38 -2.56 -14.24 9.36
CA TYR A 38 -3.22 -14.68 8.14
C TYR A 38 -2.46 -14.14 6.92
N ASP A 39 -1.99 -15.01 6.06
CA ASP A 39 -1.16 -14.70 4.89
C ASP A 39 -1.78 -15.11 3.55
N ALA A 40 -2.92 -15.81 3.56
CA ALA A 40 -3.59 -16.28 2.36
C ALA A 40 -4.09 -15.14 1.43
N TRP A 41 -4.08 -13.88 1.87
CA TRP A 41 -4.44 -12.73 1.06
C TRP A 41 -3.44 -12.44 -0.07
N TYR A 42 -2.19 -12.94 0.01
CA TYR A 42 -1.19 -12.87 -1.04
C TYR A 42 -0.68 -14.22 -1.54
N GLN A 43 -0.88 -15.30 -0.77
CA GLN A 43 -0.49 -16.64 -1.20
C GLN A 43 -1.37 -17.11 -2.36
N GLY A 44 -0.76 -17.83 -3.32
CA GLY A 44 -1.47 -18.34 -4.49
C GLY A 44 -1.74 -17.31 -5.59
N TYR A 45 -1.27 -16.08 -5.44
CA TYR A 45 -1.34 -15.05 -6.47
C TYR A 45 0.03 -14.80 -7.12
N PRO A 46 0.08 -14.37 -8.40
CA PRO A 46 1.33 -13.99 -9.05
C PRO A 46 2.04 -12.89 -8.25
N TRP A 47 3.34 -13.03 -8.06
CA TRP A 47 4.08 -12.02 -7.31
C TRP A 47 4.16 -10.67 -8.02
N ASN A 48 4.25 -10.68 -9.36
CA ASN A 48 4.30 -9.48 -10.21
C ASN A 48 5.41 -8.46 -9.84
N TYR A 49 6.46 -8.91 -9.18
CA TYR A 49 7.59 -8.09 -8.76
C TYR A 49 8.84 -8.93 -8.56
N ARG A 50 9.97 -8.43 -9.06
CA ARG A 50 11.30 -8.99 -8.81
C ARG A 50 12.29 -7.85 -8.62
N GLU A 51 12.84 -7.77 -7.42
CA GLU A 51 13.77 -6.72 -7.02
C GLU A 51 15.07 -6.75 -7.83
N ASP A 52 15.61 -7.95 -8.05
CA ASP A 52 16.82 -8.14 -8.85
C ASP A 52 16.67 -7.63 -10.28
N ILE A 53 15.52 -7.88 -10.92
CA ILE A 53 15.23 -7.35 -12.27
C ILE A 53 15.09 -5.83 -12.23
N LEU A 54 14.34 -5.28 -11.26
CA LEU A 54 14.17 -3.85 -11.13
C LEU A 54 15.52 -3.12 -11.03
N TYR A 55 16.41 -3.59 -10.16
CA TYR A 55 17.70 -2.92 -9.95
C TYR A 55 18.71 -3.20 -11.07
N ASN A 56 18.80 -4.43 -11.57
CA ASN A 56 19.79 -4.77 -12.59
C ASN A 56 19.49 -4.13 -13.97
N TYR A 57 18.22 -3.97 -14.33
CA TYR A 57 17.84 -3.54 -15.69
C TYR A 57 17.25 -2.14 -15.76
N TYR A 58 16.72 -1.58 -14.66
CA TYR A 58 15.97 -0.31 -14.71
C TYR A 58 16.53 0.76 -13.79
N LEU A 59 16.68 0.51 -12.52
CA LEU A 59 17.18 1.51 -11.59
C LEU A 59 18.69 1.64 -11.62
N GLY A 60 19.43 0.55 -11.68
CA GLY A 60 20.88 0.53 -11.49
C GLY A 60 21.27 0.57 -10.03
N SER A 61 22.55 0.88 -9.76
CA SER A 61 23.08 0.98 -8.39
C SER A 61 22.78 2.35 -7.75
N ALA A 62 22.80 2.40 -6.42
CA ALA A 62 22.58 3.62 -5.63
C ALA A 62 23.54 4.79 -5.99
N ASN A 63 24.73 4.48 -6.49
CA ASN A 63 25.76 5.52 -6.78
C ASN A 63 25.71 6.05 -8.21
N SER A 64 25.03 5.37 -9.13
CA SER A 64 25.06 5.74 -10.56
C SER A 64 23.71 5.57 -11.27
N GLY A 65 22.74 4.93 -10.65
CA GLY A 65 21.48 4.55 -11.31
C GLY A 65 20.29 5.41 -10.92
N TYR A 66 20.13 5.73 -9.65
CA TYR A 66 18.97 6.46 -9.14
C TYR A 66 19.38 7.43 -8.02
N ARG A 67 18.52 8.39 -7.74
CA ARG A 67 18.63 9.31 -6.60
C ARG A 67 17.75 8.85 -5.45
N THR A 68 18.04 9.32 -4.24
CA THR A 68 17.28 9.03 -3.04
C THR A 68 16.97 10.29 -2.25
N SER A 69 15.72 10.46 -1.83
CA SER A 69 15.33 11.50 -0.88
C SER A 69 14.37 10.86 0.14
N ALA A 70 14.81 10.75 1.40
CA ALA A 70 14.16 9.93 2.42
C ALA A 70 13.95 8.47 1.92
N GLY A 71 12.74 7.92 2.02
CA GLY A 71 12.41 6.58 1.50
C GLY A 71 12.10 6.49 0.02
N LEU A 72 12.18 7.61 -0.72
CA LEU A 72 11.89 7.68 -2.15
C LEU A 72 13.16 7.45 -2.96
N LYS A 73 13.17 6.43 -3.83
CA LYS A 73 14.20 6.21 -4.84
C LYS A 73 13.65 6.67 -6.19
N TYR A 74 14.34 7.53 -6.91
CA TYR A 74 13.79 8.16 -8.11
C TYR A 74 14.80 8.33 -9.22
N LYS A 75 14.31 8.32 -10.47
CA LYS A 75 15.11 8.38 -11.70
C LYS A 75 14.28 8.94 -12.85
N ILE A 76 14.93 9.47 -13.85
CA ILE A 76 14.34 9.76 -15.16
C ILE A 76 14.80 8.67 -16.13
N PHE A 77 13.88 8.00 -16.81
CA PHE A 77 14.18 7.05 -17.87
C PHE A 77 14.44 7.75 -19.21
N ASP A 78 15.10 7.04 -20.14
CA ASP A 78 15.55 7.60 -21.43
C ASP A 78 14.41 8.17 -22.29
N ASN A 79 13.18 7.69 -22.10
CA ASN A 79 11.97 8.19 -22.77
C ASN A 79 11.33 9.41 -22.09
N ASN A 80 12.04 10.04 -21.17
CA ASN A 80 11.56 11.20 -20.40
C ASN A 80 10.37 10.90 -19.50
N ILE A 81 10.32 9.68 -18.94
CA ILE A 81 9.36 9.27 -17.92
C ILE A 81 10.06 9.28 -16.55
N GLY A 82 9.43 9.96 -15.59
CA GLY A 82 9.86 9.93 -14.19
C GLY A 82 9.46 8.61 -13.53
N TYR A 83 10.30 8.11 -12.66
CA TYR A 83 10.04 6.91 -11.86
C TYR A 83 10.34 7.16 -10.41
N ILE A 84 9.43 6.75 -9.53
CA ILE A 84 9.58 6.76 -8.07
C ILE A 84 9.30 5.34 -7.56
N ARG A 85 10.27 4.77 -6.83
CA ARG A 85 10.08 3.58 -6.01
C ARG A 85 9.90 3.98 -4.56
N TYR A 86 8.81 3.53 -3.92
CA TYR A 86 8.59 3.70 -2.49
C TYR A 86 8.29 2.36 -1.85
N GLU A 87 9.26 1.84 -1.09
CA GLU A 87 9.28 0.45 -0.63
C GLU A 87 8.50 0.25 0.67
N SER A 88 8.32 1.30 1.46
CA SER A 88 7.59 1.22 2.71
C SER A 88 7.08 2.59 3.16
N PHE A 89 5.81 2.66 3.52
CA PHE A 89 5.23 3.84 4.16
C PHE A 89 5.69 4.02 5.62
N SER A 90 6.47 3.08 6.18
CA SER A 90 7.16 3.26 7.45
C SER A 90 8.37 4.20 7.32
N ALA A 91 8.98 4.30 6.14
CA ALA A 91 10.01 5.30 5.86
C ALA A 91 9.36 6.70 5.84
N GLY A 92 9.81 7.59 6.73
CA GLY A 92 9.30 8.95 6.79
C GLY A 92 9.63 9.72 5.52
N VAL A 93 8.66 10.48 5.02
CA VAL A 93 8.85 11.41 3.91
C VAL A 93 8.27 12.78 4.29
N GLY A 94 9.12 13.80 4.26
CA GLY A 94 8.74 15.18 4.54
C GLY A 94 8.37 15.95 3.28
N ASP A 95 7.80 17.15 3.46
CA ASP A 95 7.43 18.01 2.33
C ASP A 95 8.65 18.43 1.49
N GLY A 96 9.78 18.74 2.13
CA GLY A 96 11.02 19.07 1.42
C GLY A 96 11.55 17.91 0.56
N ASN A 97 11.41 16.67 1.03
CA ASN A 97 11.80 15.50 0.24
C ASN A 97 10.92 15.35 -1.01
N LEU A 98 9.61 15.55 -0.87
CA LEU A 98 8.69 15.51 -2.01
C LEU A 98 8.91 16.68 -2.96
N ASP A 99 9.20 17.89 -2.46
CA ASP A 99 9.52 19.05 -3.29
C ASP A 99 10.78 18.77 -4.12
N GLU A 100 11.84 18.23 -3.52
CA GLU A 100 13.06 17.84 -4.23
C GLU A 100 12.78 16.83 -5.35
N VAL A 101 12.07 15.72 -5.02
CA VAL A 101 11.78 14.65 -5.97
C VAL A 101 10.93 15.16 -7.13
N LEU A 102 9.81 15.83 -6.83
CA LEU A 102 8.88 16.30 -7.85
C LEU A 102 9.46 17.47 -8.67
N TYR A 103 10.27 18.33 -8.08
CA TYR A 103 11.01 19.37 -8.81
C TYR A 103 11.98 18.75 -9.81
N TYR A 104 12.74 17.74 -9.40
CA TYR A 104 13.65 17.03 -10.30
C TYR A 104 12.92 16.35 -11.45
N LEU A 105 11.77 15.73 -11.18
CA LEU A 105 10.99 14.99 -12.16
C LEU A 105 10.06 15.88 -13.01
N GLN A 106 9.89 17.16 -12.70
CA GLN A 106 8.91 18.05 -13.37
C GLN A 106 9.09 18.18 -14.88
N ILE A 107 10.29 17.92 -15.39
CA ILE A 107 10.58 17.93 -16.83
C ILE A 107 10.01 16.75 -17.58
N CYS A 108 9.68 15.66 -16.87
CA CYS A 108 9.17 14.42 -17.45
C CYS A 108 7.74 14.58 -18.00
N ASN A 109 7.41 13.80 -19.02
CA ASN A 109 6.09 13.80 -19.63
C ASN A 109 5.04 13.06 -18.79
N GLY A 110 5.45 11.99 -18.08
CA GLY A 110 4.64 11.18 -17.20
C GLY A 110 5.44 10.69 -15.99
N LEU A 111 4.75 10.10 -15.02
CA LEU A 111 5.35 9.60 -13.79
C LEU A 111 4.86 8.19 -13.48
N ILE A 112 5.77 7.30 -13.13
CA ILE A 112 5.47 5.99 -12.58
C ILE A 112 5.80 6.00 -11.08
N ILE A 113 4.85 5.59 -10.25
CA ILE A 113 5.02 5.41 -8.81
C ILE A 113 4.87 3.92 -8.51
N ASP A 114 5.96 3.27 -8.16
CA ASP A 114 5.98 1.84 -7.90
C ASP A 114 5.88 1.55 -6.40
N VAL A 115 4.72 1.02 -6.00
CA VAL A 115 4.43 0.59 -4.62
C VAL A 115 4.16 -0.93 -4.54
N ARG A 116 4.63 -1.69 -5.53
CA ARG A 116 4.58 -3.15 -5.45
C ARG A 116 5.44 -3.64 -4.28
N ASP A 117 5.03 -4.69 -3.60
CA ASP A 117 5.69 -5.21 -2.38
C ASP A 117 5.86 -4.20 -1.23
N ASN A 118 5.09 -3.13 -1.24
CA ASN A 118 5.05 -2.17 -0.14
C ASN A 118 3.98 -2.60 0.86
N GLY A 119 4.40 -3.15 2.00
CA GLY A 119 3.51 -3.66 3.06
C GLY A 119 2.81 -2.57 3.90
N GLY A 120 2.96 -1.30 3.55
CA GLY A 120 2.31 -0.20 4.26
C GLY A 120 3.19 0.51 5.28
N GLY A 121 2.57 1.02 6.33
CA GLY A 121 3.22 1.81 7.39
C GLY A 121 2.33 2.97 7.85
N ASN A 122 2.81 4.21 7.79
CA ASN A 122 2.13 5.38 8.31
C ASN A 122 1.17 6.01 7.26
N LEU A 123 -0.10 6.14 7.62
CA LEU A 123 -1.13 6.78 6.80
C LEU A 123 -0.85 8.27 6.53
N THR A 124 -0.11 8.97 7.40
CA THR A 124 0.29 10.36 7.15
C THR A 124 1.18 10.47 5.92
N ASN A 125 2.06 9.50 5.68
CA ASN A 125 2.89 9.47 4.47
C ASN A 125 2.04 9.21 3.22
N SER A 126 1.03 8.33 3.32
CA SER A 126 0.05 8.09 2.24
C SER A 126 -0.65 9.39 1.82
N SER A 127 -1.28 10.08 2.76
CA SER A 127 -1.99 11.33 2.49
C SER A 127 -1.07 12.44 1.98
N ARG A 128 0.14 12.58 2.57
CA ARG A 128 1.13 13.60 2.17
C ARG A 128 1.61 13.42 0.74
N ILE A 129 1.89 12.18 0.32
CA ILE A 129 2.29 11.91 -1.06
C ILE A 129 1.12 12.16 -2.00
N ALA A 130 -0.07 11.60 -1.72
CA ALA A 130 -1.25 11.73 -2.57
C ALA A 130 -1.69 13.20 -2.76
N ALA A 131 -1.53 14.05 -1.74
CA ALA A 131 -1.87 15.48 -1.77
C ALA A 131 -1.08 16.27 -2.84
N ARG A 132 0.03 15.70 -3.35
CA ARG A 132 0.82 16.30 -4.43
C ARG A 132 0.25 16.07 -5.83
N PHE A 133 -0.77 15.21 -5.96
CA PHE A 133 -1.35 14.79 -7.25
C PHE A 133 -2.74 15.37 -7.52
N THR A 134 -3.26 16.19 -6.62
CA THR A 134 -4.54 16.87 -6.77
C THR A 134 -4.39 18.40 -6.65
N ASP A 135 -5.29 19.15 -7.29
CA ASP A 135 -5.44 20.59 -7.15
C ASP A 135 -6.75 20.97 -6.42
N LYS A 136 -7.54 19.98 -6.06
CA LYS A 136 -8.87 20.14 -5.43
C LYS A 136 -9.03 19.23 -4.24
N LEU A 137 -9.86 19.67 -3.30
CA LEU A 137 -10.35 18.82 -2.22
C LEU A 137 -11.11 17.64 -2.83
N ALA A 138 -10.75 16.41 -2.44
CA ALA A 138 -11.36 15.21 -2.96
C ALA A 138 -11.83 14.28 -1.82
N LEU A 139 -13.05 13.77 -1.90
CA LEU A 139 -13.54 12.75 -0.99
C LEU A 139 -12.90 11.41 -1.37
N THR A 140 -12.06 10.85 -0.48
CA THR A 140 -11.38 9.59 -0.72
C THR A 140 -12.11 8.39 -0.15
N GLY A 141 -13.00 8.60 0.81
CA GLY A 141 -13.76 7.52 1.40
C GLY A 141 -14.31 7.85 2.77
N TYR A 142 -14.53 6.82 3.56
CA TYR A 142 -15.10 6.93 4.89
C TYR A 142 -14.39 5.99 5.86
N ILE A 143 -14.46 6.32 7.15
CA ILE A 143 -13.95 5.51 8.25
C ILE A 143 -14.98 5.42 9.36
N GLN A 144 -15.08 4.25 9.99
CA GLN A 144 -15.83 4.06 11.22
C GLN A 144 -14.90 3.64 12.35
N HIS A 145 -15.28 3.92 13.58
CA HIS A 145 -14.54 3.51 14.76
C HIS A 145 -15.42 2.66 15.65
N LYS A 146 -14.83 1.67 16.29
CA LYS A 146 -15.48 0.86 17.31
C LYS A 146 -15.95 1.76 18.47
N THR A 147 -17.21 1.62 18.90
CA THR A 147 -17.83 2.43 19.94
C THR A 147 -18.28 1.63 21.16
N GLY A 148 -18.26 0.30 21.07
CA GLY A 148 -18.69 -0.58 22.17
C GLY A 148 -18.28 -2.03 21.93
N PRO A 149 -18.62 -2.94 22.85
CA PRO A 149 -18.24 -4.35 22.83
C PRO A 149 -19.06 -5.20 21.86
N GLY A 150 -20.24 -4.74 21.43
CA GLY A 150 -21.11 -5.49 20.53
C GLY A 150 -20.54 -5.58 19.12
N HIS A 151 -20.90 -6.63 18.38
CA HIS A 151 -20.37 -6.89 17.04
C HIS A 151 -20.55 -5.70 16.09
N ASN A 152 -21.69 -5.04 16.13
CA ASN A 152 -22.04 -3.93 15.23
C ASN A 152 -21.89 -2.54 15.86
N ASP A 153 -21.23 -2.42 17.00
CA ASP A 153 -21.04 -1.16 17.70
C ASP A 153 -19.98 -0.31 17.00
N PHE A 154 -20.37 0.35 15.93
CA PHE A 154 -19.51 1.28 15.19
C PHE A 154 -20.14 2.69 15.15
N SER A 155 -19.28 3.70 15.06
CA SER A 155 -19.69 5.08 14.80
C SER A 155 -20.39 5.20 13.45
N THR A 156 -21.12 6.28 13.23
CA THR A 156 -21.50 6.68 11.87
C THR A 156 -20.25 6.88 11.00
N PRO A 157 -20.28 6.52 9.70
CA PRO A 157 -19.14 6.75 8.80
C PRO A 157 -18.75 8.23 8.77
N LYS A 158 -17.47 8.52 8.98
CA LYS A 158 -16.90 9.85 8.86
C LYS A 158 -16.16 9.98 7.54
N ALA A 159 -16.45 11.04 6.79
CA ALA A 159 -15.78 11.31 5.52
C ALA A 159 -14.28 11.56 5.70
N VAL A 160 -13.48 10.97 4.82
CA VAL A 160 -12.03 11.15 4.72
C VAL A 160 -11.74 11.94 3.44
N TRP A 161 -11.10 13.08 3.61
CA TRP A 161 -10.79 13.99 2.52
C TRP A 161 -9.29 14.02 2.22
N LEU A 162 -8.95 14.23 0.97
CA LEU A 162 -7.61 14.55 0.50
C LEU A 162 -7.55 16.03 0.16
N GLU A 163 -6.79 16.78 0.95
CA GLU A 163 -6.54 18.20 0.71
C GLU A 163 -5.30 18.38 -0.17
N PRO A 164 -5.33 19.27 -1.18
CA PRO A 164 -4.18 19.54 -2.02
C PRO A 164 -3.11 20.33 -1.27
N SER A 165 -1.83 20.01 -1.52
CA SER A 165 -0.68 20.79 -1.02
C SER A 165 -0.41 22.00 -1.95
N LEU A 166 -1.24 23.06 -1.86
CA LEU A 166 -1.24 24.17 -2.81
C LEU A 166 0.03 25.01 -2.81
N ASP A 167 0.72 25.09 -1.68
CA ASP A 167 1.95 25.85 -1.45
C ASP A 167 3.24 25.06 -1.75
N ARG A 168 3.11 23.86 -2.34
CA ARG A 168 4.20 22.91 -2.58
C ARG A 168 4.32 22.51 -4.05
N VAL A 169 5.47 21.93 -4.41
CA VAL A 169 5.65 21.31 -5.73
C VAL A 169 4.67 20.17 -5.90
N ARG A 170 3.85 20.21 -6.96
CA ARG A 170 2.81 19.20 -7.25
C ARG A 170 3.01 18.61 -8.63
N TRP A 171 2.58 17.37 -8.79
CA TRP A 171 2.54 16.69 -10.07
C TRP A 171 1.13 16.80 -10.66
N GLN A 172 1.01 17.54 -11.76
CA GLN A 172 -0.28 17.81 -12.41
C GLN A 172 -0.35 17.24 -13.84
N LYS A 173 0.52 16.30 -14.16
CA LYS A 173 0.52 15.52 -15.42
C LYS A 173 0.02 14.10 -15.16
N GLN A 174 0.00 13.26 -16.18
CA GLN A 174 -0.38 11.85 -16.04
C GLN A 174 0.59 11.11 -15.11
N ALA A 175 0.03 10.24 -14.28
CA ALA A 175 0.78 9.37 -13.40
C ALA A 175 0.19 7.95 -13.41
N VAL A 176 1.06 6.97 -13.24
CA VAL A 176 0.70 5.56 -13.09
C VAL A 176 1.16 5.09 -11.71
N VAL A 177 0.32 4.35 -11.00
CA VAL A 177 0.69 3.66 -9.77
C VAL A 177 0.75 2.16 -10.04
N LEU A 178 1.91 1.55 -9.80
CA LEU A 178 2.10 0.11 -9.96
C LEU A 178 1.79 -0.61 -8.65
N THR A 179 0.91 -1.61 -8.73
CA THR A 179 0.44 -2.38 -7.57
C THR A 179 0.58 -3.88 -7.76
N ASN A 180 0.65 -4.60 -6.65
CA ASN A 180 0.50 -6.06 -6.60
C ASN A 180 -0.18 -6.48 -5.30
N ARG A 181 -0.37 -7.80 -5.10
CA ARG A 181 -1.01 -8.36 -3.89
C ARG A 181 -0.31 -7.99 -2.58
N ARG A 182 0.96 -7.61 -2.61
CA ARG A 182 1.71 -7.16 -1.44
C ARG A 182 1.71 -5.65 -1.23
N SER A 183 0.98 -4.89 -2.07
CA SER A 183 0.62 -3.49 -1.80
C SER A 183 -0.47 -3.48 -0.72
N PHE A 184 -0.11 -3.29 0.56
CA PHE A 184 -0.96 -3.60 1.72
C PHE A 184 -1.05 -2.44 2.71
N SER A 185 -2.12 -2.37 3.50
CA SER A 185 -2.27 -1.43 4.63
C SER A 185 -2.20 0.04 4.19
N ALA A 186 -1.27 0.86 4.69
CA ALA A 186 -1.13 2.26 4.27
C ALA A 186 -0.87 2.41 2.77
N THR A 187 -0.31 1.40 2.10
CA THR A 187 -0.20 1.37 0.63
C THR A 187 -1.57 1.22 -0.01
N ASN A 188 -2.45 0.38 0.54
CA ASN A 188 -3.83 0.27 0.07
C ASN A 188 -4.60 1.60 0.21
N ASP A 189 -4.43 2.30 1.33
CA ASP A 189 -4.98 3.66 1.52
C ASP A 189 -4.41 4.66 0.48
N PHE A 190 -3.11 4.59 0.22
CA PHE A 190 -2.48 5.41 -0.82
C PHE A 190 -3.08 5.13 -2.20
N VAL A 191 -3.23 3.87 -2.58
CA VAL A 191 -3.84 3.47 -3.86
C VAL A 191 -5.28 3.95 -3.95
N ASN A 192 -6.07 3.84 -2.86
CA ASN A 192 -7.43 4.37 -2.80
C ASN A 192 -7.47 5.89 -3.07
N ARG A 193 -6.59 6.65 -2.44
CA ARG A 193 -6.48 8.10 -2.65
C ARG A 193 -6.07 8.46 -4.08
N MET A 194 -5.15 7.71 -4.65
CA MET A 194 -4.66 7.95 -6.02
C MET A 194 -5.68 7.58 -7.08
N LYS A 195 -6.43 6.49 -6.87
CA LYS A 195 -7.39 5.95 -7.85
C LYS A 195 -8.53 6.90 -8.21
N ILE A 196 -8.93 7.77 -7.29
CA ILE A 196 -9.99 8.75 -7.56
C ILE A 196 -9.50 9.99 -8.34
N LEU A 197 -8.19 10.14 -8.53
CA LEU A 197 -7.63 11.32 -9.17
C LEU A 197 -7.65 11.18 -10.71
N PRO A 198 -8.13 12.20 -11.45
CA PRO A 198 -8.44 12.05 -12.88
C PRO A 198 -7.22 11.86 -13.78
N LYS A 199 -6.02 12.14 -13.26
CA LYS A 199 -4.75 12.00 -14.00
C LYS A 199 -3.91 10.82 -13.51
N VAL A 200 -4.51 9.89 -12.75
CA VAL A 200 -3.85 8.73 -12.20
C VAL A 200 -4.49 7.47 -12.74
N THR A 201 -3.67 6.51 -13.12
CA THR A 201 -4.10 5.17 -13.53
C THR A 201 -3.41 4.13 -12.66
N ILE A 202 -4.16 3.21 -12.09
CA ILE A 202 -3.63 2.09 -11.31
C ILE A 202 -3.39 0.90 -12.23
N ILE A 203 -2.15 0.41 -12.28
CA ILE A 203 -1.76 -0.71 -13.16
C ILE A 203 -1.11 -1.84 -12.35
N GLY A 204 -1.41 -3.07 -12.68
CA GLY A 204 -0.82 -4.26 -12.07
C GLY A 204 -1.85 -5.26 -11.59
N ASP A 205 -1.70 -5.77 -10.37
CA ASP A 205 -2.68 -6.66 -9.76
C ASP A 205 -3.43 -5.94 -8.63
N LYS A 206 -4.53 -6.54 -8.20
CA LYS A 206 -5.30 -6.12 -7.03
C LYS A 206 -4.38 -5.96 -5.83
N THR A 207 -4.57 -4.91 -5.05
CA THR A 207 -3.83 -4.72 -3.78
C THR A 207 -4.21 -5.77 -2.74
N GLY A 208 -3.42 -5.86 -1.68
CA GLY A 208 -3.65 -6.82 -0.59
C GLY A 208 -4.72 -6.40 0.41
N GLY A 209 -5.17 -5.15 0.37
CA GLY A 209 -6.14 -4.67 1.35
C GLY A 209 -5.53 -4.23 2.68
N GLY A 210 -6.13 -4.67 3.79
CA GLY A 210 -5.64 -4.34 5.13
C GLY A 210 -5.99 -2.93 5.58
N SER A 211 -7.26 -2.55 5.50
CA SER A 211 -7.75 -1.19 5.80
C SER A 211 -8.58 -1.15 7.07
N GLY A 212 -8.01 -1.60 8.20
CA GLY A 212 -8.73 -1.75 9.46
C GLY A 212 -8.18 -0.95 10.65
N LEU A 213 -7.13 -0.14 10.49
CA LEU A 213 -6.44 0.56 11.59
C LEU A 213 -6.21 -0.34 12.80
N PRO A 214 -5.26 -1.28 12.73
CA PRO A 214 -5.11 -2.28 13.77
C PRO A 214 -4.61 -1.70 15.10
N PHE A 215 -5.09 -2.28 16.20
CA PHE A 215 -4.58 -2.03 17.54
C PHE A 215 -4.11 -3.34 18.17
N SER A 216 -3.28 -3.27 19.19
CA SER A 216 -2.79 -4.43 19.94
C SER A 216 -3.34 -4.42 21.37
N SER A 217 -3.57 -5.62 21.90
CA SER A 217 -3.94 -5.85 23.29
C SER A 217 -3.11 -7.00 23.85
N GLU A 218 -2.91 -7.02 25.16
CA GLU A 218 -2.20 -8.08 25.85
C GLU A 218 -3.17 -9.11 26.43
N LEU A 219 -2.84 -10.38 26.30
CA LEU A 219 -3.54 -11.47 26.95
C LEU A 219 -3.00 -11.70 28.37
N PRO A 220 -3.78 -12.35 29.29
CA PRO A 220 -3.36 -12.56 30.69
C PRO A 220 -2.03 -13.29 30.87
N ASN A 221 -1.60 -14.06 29.86
CA ASN A 221 -0.32 -14.79 29.85
C ASN A 221 0.84 -13.98 29.25
N GLY A 222 0.66 -12.68 28.97
CA GLY A 222 1.69 -11.81 28.39
C GLY A 222 1.84 -11.91 26.87
N TRP A 223 1.00 -12.68 26.19
CA TRP A 223 1.00 -12.69 24.71
C TRP A 223 0.28 -11.46 24.18
N SER A 224 0.73 -10.97 23.02
CA SER A 224 0.07 -9.87 22.33
C SER A 224 -0.84 -10.39 21.23
N VAL A 225 -2.03 -9.83 21.17
CA VAL A 225 -2.97 -10.04 20.06
C VAL A 225 -3.26 -8.71 19.38
N ARG A 226 -3.32 -8.72 18.03
CA ARG A 226 -3.58 -7.55 17.20
C ARG A 226 -4.82 -7.75 16.37
N PHE A 227 -5.66 -6.71 16.28
CA PHE A 227 -6.94 -6.74 15.54
C PHE A 227 -7.13 -5.46 14.72
N SER A 228 -7.82 -5.57 13.61
CA SER A 228 -8.44 -4.42 12.94
C SER A 228 -9.66 -3.94 13.71
N ALA A 229 -9.82 -2.62 13.86
CA ALA A 229 -10.90 -2.04 14.67
C ALA A 229 -11.67 -0.90 14.01
N SER A 230 -11.19 -0.40 12.88
CA SER A 230 -11.76 0.77 12.21
C SER A 230 -11.93 0.47 10.73
N PRO A 231 -13.07 -0.07 10.31
CA PRO A 231 -13.32 -0.36 8.90
C PRO A 231 -13.24 0.93 8.07
N MET A 232 -12.56 0.83 6.93
CA MET A 232 -12.39 1.90 5.95
C MET A 232 -13.08 1.54 4.64
N TYR A 233 -13.65 2.54 4.01
CA TYR A 233 -14.43 2.42 2.79
C TYR A 233 -13.95 3.41 1.74
N ASP A 234 -14.13 3.08 0.48
CA ASP A 234 -13.94 4.04 -0.61
C ASP A 234 -15.07 5.10 -0.65
N ALA A 235 -15.01 6.02 -1.62
CA ALA A 235 -16.02 7.07 -1.77
C ALA A 235 -17.42 6.54 -2.13
N ASN A 236 -17.54 5.28 -2.56
CA ASN A 236 -18.79 4.60 -2.88
C ASN A 236 -19.25 3.68 -1.73
N MET A 237 -18.65 3.77 -0.55
CA MET A 237 -18.93 2.92 0.61
C MET A 237 -18.60 1.43 0.38
N GLN A 238 -17.69 1.11 -0.53
CA GLN A 238 -17.17 -0.24 -0.68
C GLN A 238 -16.02 -0.48 0.29
N HIS A 239 -16.01 -1.62 0.92
CA HIS A 239 -15.03 -1.98 1.94
C HIS A 239 -13.63 -2.15 1.33
N LEU A 240 -12.62 -1.47 1.90
CA LEU A 240 -11.24 -1.52 1.40
C LEU A 240 -10.40 -2.67 1.93
N GLU A 241 -10.92 -3.46 2.89
CA GLU A 241 -10.18 -4.55 3.54
C GLU A 241 -9.66 -5.61 2.56
N PHE A 242 -10.44 -5.90 1.52
CA PHE A 242 -10.14 -6.98 0.58
C PHE A 242 -9.36 -6.53 -0.66
N GLY A 243 -8.79 -5.33 -0.62
CA GLY A 243 -7.97 -4.78 -1.69
C GLY A 243 -8.75 -4.04 -2.76
N ILE A 244 -8.00 -3.31 -3.58
CA ILE A 244 -8.47 -2.42 -4.63
C ILE A 244 -8.07 -3.02 -5.98
N ASP A 245 -9.02 -3.21 -6.87
CA ASP A 245 -8.73 -3.66 -8.22
C ASP A 245 -8.04 -2.55 -9.03
N PRO A 246 -7.00 -2.87 -9.84
CA PRO A 246 -6.37 -1.90 -10.70
C PRO A 246 -7.33 -1.48 -11.84
N ASP A 247 -7.04 -0.33 -12.47
CA ASP A 247 -7.74 0.11 -13.67
C ASP A 247 -7.34 -0.73 -14.87
N ILE A 248 -6.06 -1.13 -14.91
CA ILE A 248 -5.50 -2.02 -15.93
C ILE A 248 -4.82 -3.20 -15.22
N LYS A 249 -5.42 -4.38 -15.36
CA LYS A 249 -4.84 -5.59 -14.78
C LYS A 249 -3.72 -6.11 -15.68
N VAL A 250 -2.54 -6.31 -15.08
CA VAL A 250 -1.37 -6.91 -15.71
C VAL A 250 -0.88 -8.04 -14.84
N ASN A 251 -0.98 -9.27 -15.34
CA ASN A 251 -0.35 -10.44 -14.75
C ASN A 251 0.97 -10.70 -15.45
N MET A 252 2.03 -10.82 -14.69
CA MET A 252 3.37 -11.07 -15.20
C MET A 252 3.73 -12.53 -14.92
N THR A 253 4.16 -13.25 -15.94
CA THR A 253 4.85 -14.52 -15.75
C THR A 253 6.32 -14.26 -15.39
N SER A 254 7.02 -15.24 -14.80
CA SER A 254 8.46 -15.13 -14.54
C SER A 254 9.28 -14.91 -15.82
N GLU A 255 8.77 -15.34 -16.97
CA GLU A 255 9.38 -15.17 -18.29
C GLU A 255 9.16 -13.76 -18.85
N ASP A 256 8.03 -13.12 -18.52
CA ASP A 256 7.67 -11.77 -18.96
C ASP A 256 8.34 -10.66 -18.14
N MET A 257 8.91 -10.97 -16.99
CA MET A 257 9.47 -9.98 -16.08
C MET A 257 10.54 -9.07 -16.72
N PRO A 258 11.47 -9.54 -17.56
CA PRO A 258 12.38 -8.66 -18.31
C PRO A 258 11.66 -7.83 -19.39
N VAL A 259 10.53 -8.33 -19.90
CA VAL A 259 9.76 -7.74 -21.01
C VAL A 259 8.65 -6.79 -20.48
N SER A 260 8.23 -6.96 -19.24
CA SER A 260 7.02 -6.30 -18.70
C SER A 260 7.12 -4.79 -18.59
N TYR A 261 8.32 -4.24 -18.42
CA TYR A 261 8.50 -2.80 -18.52
C TYR A 261 8.33 -2.27 -19.94
N THR A 262 8.52 -3.10 -20.95
CA THR A 262 8.13 -2.79 -22.34
C THR A 262 6.62 -2.74 -22.51
N HIS A 263 5.85 -3.56 -21.80
CA HIS A 263 4.38 -3.46 -21.78
C HIS A 263 3.88 -2.24 -21.00
N LEU A 264 4.53 -1.88 -19.88
CA LEU A 264 4.29 -0.62 -19.18
C LEU A 264 4.64 0.57 -20.09
N ARG A 265 5.72 0.50 -20.88
CA ARG A 265 6.06 1.48 -21.92
C ARG A 265 5.02 1.57 -23.03
N ALA A 266 4.40 0.47 -23.44
CA ALA A 266 3.33 0.48 -24.43
C ALA A 266 2.06 1.20 -23.94
N HIS A 267 1.78 1.13 -22.63
CA HIS A 267 0.72 1.91 -22.00
C HIS A 267 1.12 3.38 -21.75
N GLU A 268 2.42 3.67 -21.61
CA GLU A 268 2.93 5.05 -21.59
C GLU A 268 2.68 5.76 -22.93
N THR A 269 2.74 5.05 -24.06
CA THR A 269 2.43 5.62 -25.40
C THR A 269 0.94 5.90 -25.59
N SER A 270 0.06 5.29 -24.81
CA SER A 270 -1.38 5.65 -24.77
C SER A 270 -1.70 6.86 -23.90
N LEU A 271 -0.69 7.45 -23.26
CA LEU A 271 -0.77 8.70 -22.49
C LEU A 271 -0.46 9.96 -23.35
N HIS A 272 -0.29 9.80 -24.66
CA HIS A 272 -0.10 10.89 -25.65
C HIS A 272 -1.35 11.20 -26.43
#